data_335ba4f0c765f3a4b8272da4bee6344a
#
_entry.id   335ba4f0c765f3a4b8272da4bee6344a
#
_cell.length_a   1.000
_cell.length_b   1.000
_cell.length_c   1.000
_cell.angle_alpha   90.00
_cell.angle_beta   90.00
_cell.angle_gamma   90.00
#
_symmetry.space_group_name_H-M   'P 1'
#
loop_
_entity.id
_entity.type
_entity.pdbx_description
1 polymer ?
#
loop_
_entity_poly.entity_id
_entity_poly.type
_entity_poly.pdbx_seq_one_letter_code
_entity_poly.pdbx_strand_id
1 'polypeptide(L)'
;MIWRLLAAFYPDRPPDEIQRKERCLKETEDMFAPVVTAMYIRDKGVEASEQIVQQVDMMVDIMKDAFKHNLPKLSWMSAFSLSAAQEKLEHMVDLIGYPKSVLNSTWLDTFFARAEIDATDYLSNVVTQRSFSRHKEILQFFETYNRGLWNDFAHMPDIAYVNAYYNQLSNIMVVPIGMLQPPLFWVKPKSLTFGAFGIVVAHEITHAFDDEGILYDQYGTFNPLYDNKTIDEFHLASNCVRNQYSDFEVLTGVRVDGNITLGENIADHGGLKIAEIAYHEWLKSNGRSDSQLPAVDFTHEQLFYLGYALPWCAVHSDNMMRTHIVKDEHAPDKFRVLGPLANSPRFSEAWNCPIGSVMNPESKCKIW
;
A
#
# COMPACT_ATOMS: atom_id res chain seq x y z
N MET A 1 2.51 28.43 -4.34
CA MET A 1 2.73 29.83 -3.92
C MET A 1 1.51 30.71 -4.21
N ILE A 2 1.02 30.83 -5.45
CA ILE A 2 -0.14 31.67 -5.84
C ILE A 2 -1.41 31.30 -5.06
N TRP A 3 -1.73 30.01 -4.86
CA TRP A 3 -2.92 29.57 -4.10
C TRP A 3 -2.89 29.96 -2.61
N ARG A 4 -1.71 30.04 -1.99
CA ARG A 4 -1.58 30.46 -0.57
C ARG A 4 -1.66 31.97 -0.41
N LEU A 5 -1.19 32.71 -1.40
CA LEU A 5 -1.44 34.16 -1.48
C LEU A 5 -2.92 34.43 -1.70
N LEU A 6 -3.59 33.68 -2.60
CA LEU A 6 -5.04 33.79 -2.82
C LEU A 6 -5.85 33.41 -1.58
N ALA A 7 -5.46 32.38 -0.83
CA ALA A 7 -6.13 32.01 0.43
C ALA A 7 -5.98 33.09 1.53
N ALA A 8 -4.95 33.91 1.49
CA ALA A 8 -4.81 35.09 2.36
C ALA A 8 -5.75 36.24 1.95
N PHE A 9 -6.16 36.30 0.67
CA PHE A 9 -7.06 37.32 0.13
C PHE A 9 -8.52 36.89 0.12
N TYR A 10 -8.84 35.62 0.34
CA TYR A 10 -10.22 35.11 0.44
C TYR A 10 -10.43 34.32 1.73
N PRO A 11 -10.43 34.99 2.89
CA PRO A 11 -10.74 34.34 4.15
C PRO A 11 -12.26 34.18 4.30
N ASP A 12 -12.86 33.18 3.70
CA ASP A 12 -14.27 32.87 4.00
C ASP A 12 -14.46 32.39 5.45
N ARG A 13 -13.42 31.94 6.12
CA ARG A 13 -13.21 31.82 7.59
C ARG A 13 -11.74 31.65 7.89
N PRO A 14 -11.18 32.26 8.93
CA PRO A 14 -9.90 31.79 9.46
C PRO A 14 -10.06 30.31 9.86
N PRO A 15 -9.08 29.44 9.52
CA PRO A 15 -9.12 28.04 9.94
C PRO A 15 -9.27 28.00 11.45
N ASP A 16 -10.14 27.12 11.96
CA ASP A 16 -10.24 26.92 13.40
C ASP A 16 -8.90 26.41 13.98
N GLU A 17 -8.78 26.36 15.30
CA GLU A 17 -7.54 25.98 15.94
C GLU A 17 -7.09 24.57 15.58
N ILE A 18 -8.04 23.64 15.36
CA ILE A 18 -7.77 22.25 14.96
C ILE A 18 -7.21 22.22 13.55
N GLN A 19 -7.88 22.84 12.59
CA GLN A 19 -7.42 22.89 11.20
C GLN A 19 -6.03 23.55 11.07
N ARG A 20 -5.75 24.56 11.90
CA ARG A 20 -4.42 25.19 11.92
C ARG A 20 -3.35 24.26 12.48
N LYS A 21 -3.65 23.50 13.55
CA LYS A 21 -2.73 22.51 14.11
C LYS A 21 -2.42 21.40 13.09
N GLU A 22 -3.44 20.83 12.48
CA GLU A 22 -3.31 19.79 11.45
C GLU A 22 -2.46 20.28 10.28
N ARG A 23 -2.70 21.51 9.82
CA ARG A 23 -1.92 22.12 8.76
C ARG A 23 -0.46 22.33 9.16
N CYS A 24 -0.19 22.87 10.36
CA CYS A 24 1.19 23.06 10.85
C CYS A 24 1.92 21.72 10.99
N LEU A 25 1.23 20.69 11.51
CA LEU A 25 1.80 19.36 11.63
C LEU A 25 2.17 18.82 10.24
N LYS A 26 1.22 18.80 9.31
CA LYS A 26 1.47 18.32 7.95
C LYS A 26 2.59 19.09 7.24
N GLU A 27 2.65 20.41 7.36
CA GLU A 27 3.75 21.19 6.78
C GLU A 27 5.10 20.89 7.43
N THR A 28 5.12 20.56 8.73
CA THR A 28 6.33 20.14 9.43
C THR A 28 6.78 18.75 8.95
N GLU A 29 5.86 17.82 8.83
CA GLU A 29 6.11 16.48 8.29
C GLU A 29 6.65 16.55 6.86
N ASP A 30 5.98 17.29 5.98
CA ASP A 30 6.38 17.46 4.57
C ASP A 30 7.80 18.10 4.44
N MET A 31 8.17 18.99 5.35
CA MET A 31 9.46 19.71 5.28
C MET A 31 10.60 19.00 6.00
N PHE A 32 10.29 18.27 7.07
CA PHE A 32 11.27 17.69 8.00
C PHE A 32 11.06 16.19 8.21
N ALA A 33 10.52 15.47 7.22
CA ALA A 33 10.22 14.05 7.30
C ALA A 33 11.33 13.20 7.97
N PRO A 34 12.65 13.38 7.63
CA PRO A 34 13.72 12.64 8.31
C PRO A 34 13.82 12.91 9.81
N VAL A 35 13.59 14.16 10.22
CA VAL A 35 13.64 14.54 11.65
C VAL A 35 12.43 14.01 12.39
N VAL A 36 11.21 14.15 11.82
CA VAL A 36 9.96 13.62 12.38
C VAL A 36 10.06 12.10 12.54
N THR A 37 10.57 11.42 11.52
CA THR A 37 10.86 9.97 11.58
C THR A 37 11.81 9.62 12.71
N ALA A 38 12.93 10.33 12.85
CA ALA A 38 13.88 10.09 13.94
C ALA A 38 13.24 10.29 15.32
N MET A 39 12.40 11.31 15.48
CA MET A 39 11.66 11.58 16.71
C MET A 39 10.68 10.44 17.00
N TYR A 40 9.90 10.02 16.01
CA TYR A 40 8.95 8.92 16.13
C TYR A 40 9.63 7.62 16.58
N ILE A 41 10.74 7.24 15.92
CA ILE A 41 11.47 6.01 16.25
C ILE A 41 12.08 6.06 17.64
N ARG A 42 12.63 7.22 18.04
CA ARG A 42 13.17 7.39 19.39
C ARG A 42 12.09 7.33 20.47
N ASP A 43 10.91 7.86 20.20
CA ASP A 43 9.75 7.78 21.10
C ASP A 43 9.23 6.34 21.25
N LYS A 44 9.12 5.59 20.15
CA LYS A 44 8.73 4.17 20.15
C LYS A 44 9.81 3.21 20.67
N GLY A 45 11.06 3.65 20.72
CA GLY A 45 12.23 2.86 21.04
C GLY A 45 12.90 2.27 19.79
N VAL A 46 14.17 2.58 19.62
CA VAL A 46 14.95 2.18 18.42
C VAL A 46 14.99 0.66 18.28
N GLU A 47 15.33 -0.06 19.36
CA GLU A 47 15.43 -1.52 19.35
C GLU A 47 14.05 -2.18 19.05
N ALA A 48 12.98 -1.68 19.65
CA ALA A 48 11.63 -2.18 19.39
C ALA A 48 11.22 -1.95 17.92
N SER A 49 11.55 -0.79 17.37
CA SER A 49 11.30 -0.46 15.96
C SER A 49 12.08 -1.36 15.01
N GLU A 50 13.36 -1.65 15.30
CA GLU A 50 14.18 -2.58 14.50
C GLU A 50 13.65 -4.01 14.55
N GLN A 51 13.18 -4.48 15.71
CA GLN A 51 12.57 -5.81 15.84
C GLN A 51 11.28 -5.94 15.02
N ILE A 52 10.47 -4.89 14.99
CA ILE A 52 9.25 -4.87 14.16
C ILE A 52 9.62 -4.89 12.68
N VAL A 53 10.55 -4.06 12.23
CA VAL A 53 11.02 -4.05 10.83
C VAL A 53 11.52 -5.43 10.41
N GLN A 54 12.35 -6.09 11.24
CA GLN A 54 12.83 -7.46 10.93
C GLN A 54 11.69 -8.48 10.81
N GLN A 55 10.64 -8.38 11.64
CA GLN A 55 9.47 -9.26 11.51
C GLN A 55 8.70 -9.01 10.21
N VAL A 56 8.65 -7.76 9.77
CA VAL A 56 7.99 -7.36 8.53
C VAL A 56 8.81 -7.80 7.32
N ASP A 57 10.13 -7.65 7.35
CA ASP A 57 11.03 -8.17 6.31
C ASP A 57 10.77 -9.67 6.06
N MET A 58 10.77 -10.48 7.13
CA MET A 58 10.46 -11.90 7.02
C MET A 58 9.05 -12.17 6.46
N MET A 59 8.09 -11.32 6.76
CA MET A 59 6.72 -11.46 6.26
C MET A 59 6.62 -11.11 4.78
N VAL A 60 7.34 -10.09 4.33
CA VAL A 60 7.47 -9.72 2.90
C VAL A 60 8.07 -10.88 2.11
N ASP A 61 9.13 -11.50 2.61
CA ASP A 61 9.74 -12.68 1.98
C ASP A 61 8.72 -13.81 1.81
N ILE A 62 7.94 -14.11 2.85
CA ILE A 62 6.88 -15.14 2.78
C ILE A 62 5.81 -14.77 1.72
N MET A 63 5.44 -13.48 1.60
CA MET A 63 4.50 -13.02 0.58
C MET A 63 5.08 -13.16 -0.83
N LYS A 64 6.32 -12.75 -1.05
CA LYS A 64 7.01 -12.90 -2.35
C LYS A 64 7.15 -14.36 -2.75
N ASP A 65 7.51 -15.22 -1.82
CA ASP A 65 7.57 -16.67 -2.06
C ASP A 65 6.19 -17.25 -2.41
N ALA A 66 5.15 -16.86 -1.68
CA ALA A 66 3.78 -17.28 -1.98
C ALA A 66 3.33 -16.81 -3.37
N PHE A 67 3.66 -15.58 -3.75
CA PHE A 67 3.39 -15.04 -5.09
C PHE A 67 4.14 -15.86 -6.15
N LYS A 68 5.45 -16.05 -5.97
CA LYS A 68 6.30 -16.82 -6.87
C LYS A 68 5.80 -18.26 -7.07
N HIS A 69 5.35 -18.92 -6.00
CA HIS A 69 4.76 -20.26 -6.05
C HIS A 69 3.35 -20.29 -6.67
N ASN A 70 2.65 -19.18 -6.69
CA ASN A 70 1.34 -19.09 -7.34
C ASN A 70 1.43 -18.88 -8.85
N LEU A 71 2.38 -18.09 -9.34
CA LEU A 71 2.54 -17.76 -10.76
C LEU A 71 2.46 -18.98 -11.69
N PRO A 72 3.17 -20.12 -11.45
CA PRO A 72 3.09 -21.29 -12.34
C PRO A 72 1.72 -21.98 -12.37
N LYS A 73 0.81 -21.64 -11.47
CA LYS A 73 -0.56 -22.21 -11.41
C LYS A 73 -1.55 -21.42 -12.26
N LEU A 74 -1.13 -20.27 -12.78
CA LEU A 74 -1.95 -19.43 -13.65
C LEU A 74 -1.95 -20.01 -15.07
N SER A 75 -3.04 -20.69 -15.43
CA SER A 75 -3.17 -21.40 -16.70
C SER A 75 -3.14 -20.49 -17.93
N TRP A 76 -3.39 -19.20 -17.72
CA TRP A 76 -3.39 -18.19 -18.78
C TRP A 76 -1.98 -17.63 -19.08
N MET A 77 -1.00 -17.83 -18.19
CA MET A 77 0.35 -17.29 -18.36
C MET A 77 1.22 -18.22 -19.20
N SER A 78 1.86 -17.70 -20.23
CA SER A 78 2.83 -18.46 -21.05
C SER A 78 4.13 -18.70 -20.29
N ALA A 79 4.95 -19.67 -20.74
CA ALA A 79 6.26 -19.93 -20.13
C ALA A 79 7.21 -18.72 -20.24
N PHE A 80 7.11 -17.94 -21.31
CA PHE A 80 7.88 -16.71 -21.50
C PHE A 80 7.49 -15.66 -20.46
N SER A 81 6.19 -15.35 -20.38
CA SER A 81 5.65 -14.36 -19.46
C SER A 81 5.85 -14.77 -17.99
N LEU A 82 5.75 -16.08 -17.68
CA LEU A 82 6.05 -16.62 -16.37
C LEU A 82 7.51 -16.35 -15.95
N SER A 83 8.47 -16.61 -16.85
CA SER A 83 9.89 -16.35 -16.56
C SER A 83 10.16 -14.87 -16.31
N ALA A 84 9.57 -13.99 -17.16
CA ALA A 84 9.71 -12.54 -16.99
C ALA A 84 9.07 -12.03 -15.69
N ALA A 85 7.89 -12.56 -15.32
CA ALA A 85 7.24 -12.21 -14.06
C ALA A 85 8.05 -12.65 -12.84
N GLN A 86 8.62 -13.86 -12.87
CA GLN A 86 9.49 -14.34 -11.79
C GLN A 86 10.75 -13.48 -11.67
N GLU A 87 11.38 -13.12 -12.78
CA GLU A 87 12.56 -12.25 -12.79
C GLU A 87 12.23 -10.86 -12.24
N LYS A 88 11.08 -10.29 -12.61
CA LYS A 88 10.64 -8.99 -12.08
C LYS A 88 10.42 -9.03 -10.57
N LEU A 89 9.79 -10.08 -10.06
CA LEU A 89 9.58 -10.28 -8.63
C LEU A 89 10.91 -10.42 -7.86
N GLU A 90 11.88 -11.14 -8.42
CA GLU A 90 13.20 -11.33 -7.82
C GLU A 90 14.02 -10.02 -7.77
N HIS A 91 13.80 -9.12 -8.74
CA HIS A 91 14.47 -7.82 -8.78
C HIS A 91 13.72 -6.70 -8.05
N MET A 92 12.54 -7.00 -7.51
CA MET A 92 11.79 -6.03 -6.72
C MET A 92 12.55 -5.68 -5.44
N VAL A 93 12.77 -4.38 -5.24
CA VAL A 93 13.41 -3.85 -4.04
C VAL A 93 12.36 -3.52 -3.01
N ASP A 94 12.60 -3.91 -1.76
CA ASP A 94 11.70 -3.66 -0.63
C ASP A 94 12.33 -2.62 0.29
N LEU A 95 11.69 -1.48 0.44
CA LEU A 95 12.08 -0.43 1.38
C LEU A 95 11.11 -0.45 2.57
N ILE A 96 11.53 -1.08 3.67
CA ILE A 96 10.67 -1.33 4.83
C ILE A 96 11.11 -0.51 6.02
N GLY A 97 10.15 0.11 6.67
CA GLY A 97 10.34 0.85 7.90
C GLY A 97 10.90 2.25 7.69
N TYR A 98 12.21 2.42 7.74
CA TYR A 98 12.88 3.71 7.67
C TYR A 98 14.37 3.60 7.32
N PRO A 99 14.99 4.63 6.71
CA PRO A 99 16.43 4.67 6.48
C PRO A 99 17.18 4.87 7.80
N LYS A 100 18.15 4.00 8.10
CA LYS A 100 18.92 4.06 9.36
C LYS A 100 19.69 5.36 9.53
N SER A 101 19.97 6.08 8.44
CA SER A 101 20.64 7.39 8.43
C SER A 101 19.90 8.44 9.27
N VAL A 102 18.56 8.38 9.36
CA VAL A 102 17.77 9.35 10.13
C VAL A 102 18.07 9.32 11.64
N LEU A 103 18.62 8.22 12.16
CA LEU A 103 19.03 8.12 13.56
C LEU A 103 20.40 8.73 13.84
N ASN A 104 21.16 9.06 12.80
CA ASN A 104 22.47 9.70 12.93
C ASN A 104 22.33 11.22 12.93
N SER A 105 22.56 11.87 14.07
CA SER A 105 22.45 13.32 14.22
C SER A 105 23.38 14.08 13.28
N THR A 106 24.62 13.61 13.11
CA THR A 106 25.58 14.24 12.18
C THR A 106 25.08 14.18 10.73
N TRP A 107 24.44 13.09 10.33
CA TRP A 107 23.82 13.00 9.03
C TRP A 107 22.66 14.00 8.89
N LEU A 108 21.78 14.11 9.89
CA LEU A 108 20.67 15.07 9.89
C LEU A 108 21.20 16.52 9.81
N ASP A 109 22.22 16.86 10.60
CA ASP A 109 22.83 18.19 10.59
C ASP A 109 23.43 18.52 9.22
N THR A 110 24.09 17.55 8.59
CA THR A 110 24.65 17.71 7.24
C THR A 110 23.55 17.82 6.19
N PHE A 111 22.52 17.01 6.31
CA PHE A 111 21.37 16.98 5.39
C PHE A 111 20.64 18.32 5.36
N PHE A 112 20.40 18.92 6.54
CA PHE A 112 19.71 20.20 6.70
C PHE A 112 20.63 21.41 6.83
N ALA A 113 21.92 21.28 6.57
CA ALA A 113 22.92 22.37 6.76
C ALA A 113 22.60 23.69 6.02
N ARG A 114 21.76 23.62 4.95
CA ARG A 114 21.31 24.79 4.18
C ARG A 114 19.86 25.18 4.45
N ALA A 115 19.21 24.50 5.38
CA ALA A 115 17.82 24.72 5.75
C ALA A 115 17.76 25.68 6.94
N GLU A 116 18.03 26.96 6.71
CA GLU A 116 17.95 27.99 7.76
C GLU A 116 16.51 28.23 8.17
N ILE A 117 16.24 28.24 9.48
CA ILE A 117 14.93 28.44 10.09
C ILE A 117 14.97 29.60 11.07
N ASP A 118 14.07 30.57 10.89
CA ASP A 118 13.82 31.66 11.83
C ASP A 118 12.53 31.36 12.62
N ALA A 119 12.63 31.32 13.95
CA ALA A 119 11.50 31.03 14.84
C ALA A 119 10.37 32.09 14.74
N THR A 120 10.64 33.25 14.16
CA THR A 120 9.71 34.39 14.09
C THR A 120 9.15 34.65 12.69
N ASP A 121 9.73 34.04 11.64
CA ASP A 121 9.32 34.27 10.24
C ASP A 121 8.86 32.97 9.55
N TYR A 122 7.62 32.63 9.76
CA TYR A 122 6.98 31.45 9.14
C TYR A 122 7.03 31.48 7.60
N LEU A 123 6.79 32.63 6.98
CA LEU A 123 6.72 32.71 5.52
C LEU A 123 8.10 32.49 4.89
N SER A 124 9.13 33.10 5.45
CA SER A 124 10.51 32.90 5.02
C SER A 124 10.92 31.44 5.18
N ASN A 125 10.58 30.79 6.30
CA ASN A 125 10.83 29.39 6.52
C ASN A 125 10.20 28.49 5.44
N VAL A 126 8.94 28.72 5.10
CA VAL A 126 8.25 27.94 4.04
C VAL A 126 8.92 28.14 2.69
N VAL A 127 9.34 29.34 2.34
CA VAL A 127 10.04 29.64 1.07
C VAL A 127 11.42 28.96 1.05
N THR A 128 12.18 29.09 2.13
CA THR A 128 13.53 28.50 2.27
C THR A 128 13.46 26.98 2.17
N GLN A 129 12.53 26.33 2.89
CA GLN A 129 12.39 24.87 2.87
C GLN A 129 11.97 24.34 1.49
N ARG A 130 11.06 25.02 0.80
CA ARG A 130 10.67 24.62 -0.57
C ARG A 130 11.82 24.79 -1.55
N SER A 131 12.61 25.86 -1.41
CA SER A 131 13.82 26.08 -2.22
C SER A 131 14.85 24.98 -1.94
N PHE A 132 15.03 24.62 -0.67
CA PHE A 132 15.90 23.53 -0.25
C PHE A 132 15.47 22.19 -0.84
N SER A 133 14.19 21.79 -0.68
CA SER A 133 13.65 20.55 -1.23
C SER A 133 13.84 20.50 -2.75
N ARG A 134 13.49 21.58 -3.44
CA ARG A 134 13.66 21.67 -4.90
C ARG A 134 15.12 21.57 -5.33
N HIS A 135 16.03 22.17 -4.58
CA HIS A 135 17.46 22.06 -4.86
C HIS A 135 17.94 20.60 -4.71
N LYS A 136 17.49 19.89 -3.69
CA LYS A 136 17.81 18.48 -3.49
C LYS A 136 17.25 17.58 -4.61
N GLU A 137 16.01 17.78 -5.02
CA GLU A 137 15.43 17.08 -6.17
C GLU A 137 16.27 17.25 -7.44
N ILE A 138 16.73 18.49 -7.70
CA ILE A 138 17.57 18.77 -8.87
C ILE A 138 18.92 18.05 -8.76
N LEU A 139 19.54 18.01 -7.59
CA LEU A 139 20.82 17.33 -7.40
C LEU A 139 20.72 15.82 -7.69
N GLN A 140 19.60 15.19 -7.39
CA GLN A 140 19.37 13.76 -7.69
C GLN A 140 19.51 13.43 -9.18
N PHE A 141 19.22 14.35 -10.09
CA PHE A 141 19.42 14.12 -11.53
C PHE A 141 20.90 13.97 -11.90
N PHE A 142 21.81 14.40 -11.05
CA PHE A 142 23.25 14.31 -11.28
C PHE A 142 23.92 13.20 -10.47
N GLU A 143 23.16 12.50 -9.63
CA GLU A 143 23.66 11.37 -8.85
C GLU A 143 23.38 10.03 -9.54
N THR A 144 24.23 9.04 -9.28
CA THR A 144 23.98 7.68 -9.76
C THR A 144 22.78 7.10 -9.01
N TYR A 145 21.71 6.78 -9.74
CA TYR A 145 20.52 6.18 -9.15
C TYR A 145 20.83 4.77 -8.61
N ASN A 146 20.60 4.57 -7.32
CA ASN A 146 20.70 3.27 -6.66
C ASN A 146 19.34 2.88 -6.07
N ARG A 147 18.69 1.89 -6.68
CA ARG A 147 17.36 1.41 -6.26
C ARG A 147 17.33 0.82 -4.85
N GLY A 148 18.44 0.25 -4.37
CA GLY A 148 18.52 -0.38 -3.06
C GLY A 148 18.67 0.59 -1.88
N LEU A 149 18.72 1.89 -2.14
CA LEU A 149 18.82 2.91 -1.10
C LEU A 149 17.50 3.67 -0.99
N TRP A 150 17.14 4.01 0.24
CA TRP A 150 16.21 5.08 0.51
C TRP A 150 16.82 6.37 -0.05
N ASN A 151 16.50 6.67 -1.31
CA ASN A 151 16.95 7.91 -1.92
C ASN A 151 16.23 9.07 -1.22
N ASP A 152 17.00 9.96 -0.63
CA ASP A 152 16.64 10.86 0.45
C ASP A 152 15.42 11.77 0.24
N PHE A 153 14.84 11.84 -0.96
CA PHE A 153 13.65 12.65 -1.23
C PHE A 153 12.55 11.95 -2.03
N ALA A 154 12.91 11.09 -2.98
CA ALA A 154 11.91 10.42 -3.81
C ALA A 154 11.16 9.32 -3.04
N HIS A 155 11.77 8.78 -1.99
CA HIS A 155 11.25 7.64 -1.22
C HIS A 155 11.22 7.89 0.29
N MET A 156 11.39 9.15 0.73
CA MET A 156 11.04 9.59 2.08
C MET A 156 9.74 10.43 1.99
N PRO A 157 8.62 9.87 1.56
CA PRO A 157 7.36 10.45 1.95
C PRO A 157 7.32 10.36 3.47
N ASP A 158 6.52 11.16 4.08
CA ASP A 158 6.15 11.11 5.46
C ASP A 158 6.15 9.66 5.99
N ILE A 159 7.28 9.22 6.59
CA ILE A 159 7.46 7.82 7.04
C ILE A 159 6.52 7.52 8.21
N ALA A 160 5.96 8.55 8.84
CA ALA A 160 4.87 8.44 9.79
C ALA A 160 3.51 8.23 9.10
N TYR A 161 3.45 8.37 7.77
CA TYR A 161 2.22 8.18 7.00
C TYR A 161 1.77 6.72 6.97
N VAL A 162 0.48 6.50 7.17
CA VAL A 162 -0.12 5.16 7.20
C VAL A 162 -0.56 4.80 5.78
N ASN A 163 0.39 4.48 4.94
CA ASN A 163 0.19 3.95 3.59
C ASN A 163 1.43 3.19 3.12
N ALA A 164 1.25 2.25 2.19
CA ALA A 164 2.32 1.63 1.42
C ALA A 164 2.13 1.99 -0.06
N TYR A 165 3.15 1.76 -0.88
CA TYR A 165 3.00 1.94 -2.32
C TYR A 165 4.06 1.14 -3.09
N TYR A 166 3.71 0.76 -4.32
CA TYR A 166 4.63 0.23 -5.30
C TYR A 166 4.94 1.29 -6.36
N ASN A 167 6.21 1.41 -6.75
CA ASN A 167 6.66 2.31 -7.81
C ASN A 167 7.13 1.50 -9.01
N GLN A 168 6.32 1.50 -10.09
CA GLN A 168 6.60 0.75 -11.32
C GLN A 168 7.83 1.27 -12.07
N LEU A 169 8.15 2.57 -11.97
CA LEU A 169 9.31 3.18 -12.66
C LEU A 169 10.65 2.75 -12.06
N SER A 170 10.64 2.13 -10.91
CA SER A 170 11.85 1.67 -10.23
C SER A 170 11.76 0.23 -9.73
N ASN A 171 10.60 -0.42 -9.85
CA ASN A 171 10.31 -1.74 -9.30
C ASN A 171 10.64 -1.82 -7.81
N ILE A 172 10.10 -0.85 -7.05
CA ILE A 172 10.32 -0.69 -5.60
C ILE A 172 8.99 -0.72 -4.88
N MET A 173 8.90 -1.52 -3.82
CA MET A 173 7.82 -1.46 -2.84
C MET A 173 8.29 -0.70 -1.60
N VAL A 174 7.48 0.22 -1.11
CA VAL A 174 7.76 1.02 0.09
C VAL A 174 6.71 0.77 1.15
N VAL A 175 7.17 0.37 2.34
CA VAL A 175 6.31 0.13 3.51
C VAL A 175 6.83 0.95 4.69
N PRO A 176 6.31 2.17 4.90
CA PRO A 176 6.75 3.06 5.96
C PRO A 176 6.48 2.51 7.36
N ILE A 177 7.31 2.94 8.34
CA ILE A 177 7.17 2.49 9.73
C ILE A 177 5.84 2.90 10.36
N GLY A 178 5.18 3.94 9.87
CA GLY A 178 3.86 4.37 10.32
C GLY A 178 2.78 3.30 10.18
N MET A 179 2.94 2.38 9.23
CA MET A 179 2.02 1.23 9.05
C MET A 179 2.26 0.08 10.04
N LEU A 180 3.44 0.02 10.67
CA LEU A 180 3.86 -1.14 11.46
C LEU A 180 3.32 -1.11 12.89
N GLN A 181 2.03 -0.83 13.02
CA GLN A 181 1.31 -0.73 14.30
C GLN A 181 -0.16 -1.14 14.14
N PRO A 182 -0.85 -1.49 15.24
CA PRO A 182 -2.29 -1.72 15.22
C PRO A 182 -3.07 -0.52 14.63
N PRO A 183 -4.18 -0.77 13.89
CA PRO A 183 -4.83 -2.05 13.64
C PRO A 183 -4.28 -2.85 12.46
N LEU A 184 -3.24 -2.39 11.78
CA LEU A 184 -2.68 -3.08 10.62
C LEU A 184 -1.73 -4.20 11.04
N PHE A 185 -0.72 -3.89 11.83
CA PHE A 185 0.30 -4.85 12.27
C PHE A 185 0.14 -5.24 13.74
N TRP A 186 0.00 -6.54 13.98
CA TRP A 186 -0.10 -7.16 15.30
C TRP A 186 1.02 -8.17 15.49
N VAL A 187 1.60 -8.22 16.67
CA VAL A 187 2.58 -9.27 16.95
C VAL A 187 1.91 -10.64 16.99
N LYS A 188 0.71 -10.72 17.55
CA LYS A 188 -0.15 -11.93 17.67
C LYS A 188 -1.62 -11.52 17.79
N PRO A 189 -2.57 -12.33 17.28
CA PRO A 189 -2.38 -13.52 16.47
C PRO A 189 -1.91 -13.18 15.05
N LYS A 190 -1.21 -14.10 14.41
CA LYS A 190 -0.70 -13.90 13.04
C LYS A 190 -1.82 -13.87 12.00
N SER A 191 -2.93 -14.57 12.23
CA SER A 191 -4.12 -14.50 11.38
C SER A 191 -4.56 -13.05 11.13
N LEU A 192 -4.67 -12.23 12.18
CA LEU A 192 -5.00 -10.81 12.04
C LEU A 192 -3.92 -10.04 11.25
N THR A 193 -2.65 -10.31 11.50
CA THR A 193 -1.55 -9.62 10.82
C THR A 193 -1.49 -9.97 9.34
N PHE A 194 -1.62 -11.25 8.99
CA PHE A 194 -1.68 -11.67 7.58
C PHE A 194 -2.94 -11.14 6.89
N GLY A 195 -4.08 -11.10 7.60
CA GLY A 195 -5.33 -10.56 7.09
C GLY A 195 -5.32 -9.06 6.89
N ALA A 196 -4.73 -8.28 7.79
CA ALA A 196 -4.66 -6.82 7.69
C ALA A 196 -3.43 -6.36 6.92
N PHE A 197 -2.26 -6.48 7.53
CA PHE A 197 -1.01 -5.99 6.98
C PHE A 197 -0.49 -6.83 5.80
N GLY A 198 -0.60 -8.17 5.90
CA GLY A 198 -0.13 -9.07 4.86
C GLY A 198 -0.83 -8.85 3.52
N ILE A 199 -2.13 -8.56 3.56
CA ILE A 199 -2.89 -8.25 2.34
C ILE A 199 -2.39 -6.94 1.70
N VAL A 200 -2.07 -5.91 2.49
CA VAL A 200 -1.50 -4.67 1.95
C VAL A 200 -0.16 -4.94 1.28
N VAL A 201 0.75 -5.67 1.94
CA VAL A 201 2.04 -6.04 1.32
C VAL A 201 1.85 -6.82 0.02
N ALA A 202 0.95 -7.80 0.01
CA ALA A 202 0.68 -8.59 -1.19
C ALA A 202 -0.05 -7.78 -2.29
N HIS A 203 -0.84 -6.76 -1.92
CA HIS A 203 -1.43 -5.78 -2.83
C HIS A 203 -0.31 -4.99 -3.53
N GLU A 204 0.65 -4.44 -2.79
CA GLU A 204 1.78 -3.71 -3.37
C GLU A 204 2.65 -4.60 -4.29
N ILE A 205 2.87 -5.84 -3.89
CA ILE A 205 3.56 -6.80 -4.77
C ILE A 205 2.76 -7.04 -6.06
N THR A 206 1.43 -7.08 -5.97
CA THR A 206 0.56 -7.34 -7.12
C THR A 206 0.56 -6.17 -8.11
N HIS A 207 0.76 -4.93 -7.65
CA HIS A 207 0.91 -3.77 -8.55
C HIS A 207 2.06 -3.90 -9.55
N ALA A 208 3.07 -4.73 -9.29
CA ALA A 208 4.08 -5.03 -10.28
C ALA A 208 3.52 -5.81 -11.50
N PHE A 209 2.33 -6.37 -11.38
CA PHE A 209 1.70 -7.30 -12.33
C PHE A 209 0.24 -6.95 -12.68
N ASP A 210 -0.27 -5.79 -12.24
CA ASP A 210 -1.56 -5.25 -12.64
C ASP A 210 -1.55 -4.75 -14.10
N ASP A 211 -2.60 -4.08 -14.54
CA ASP A 211 -2.76 -3.61 -15.93
C ASP A 211 -1.75 -2.52 -16.34
N GLU A 212 -1.18 -1.79 -15.37
CA GLU A 212 -0.09 -0.83 -15.60
C GLU A 212 1.28 -1.46 -15.32
N GLY A 213 1.42 -2.21 -14.24
CA GLY A 213 2.68 -2.81 -13.82
C GLY A 213 3.28 -3.74 -14.89
N ILE A 214 2.46 -4.48 -15.64
CA ILE A 214 2.92 -5.35 -16.72
C ILE A 214 3.59 -4.62 -17.89
N LEU A 215 3.46 -3.30 -17.97
CA LEU A 215 4.11 -2.48 -19.00
C LEU A 215 5.59 -2.18 -18.69
N TYR A 216 6.06 -2.48 -17.48
CA TYR A 216 7.41 -2.20 -17.02
C TYR A 216 8.17 -3.48 -16.66
N ASP A 217 9.43 -3.54 -17.06
CA ASP A 217 10.32 -4.66 -16.77
C ASP A 217 10.88 -4.66 -15.33
N GLN A 218 11.76 -5.60 -15.03
CA GLN A 218 12.39 -5.77 -13.72
C GLN A 218 13.25 -4.58 -13.25
N TYR A 219 13.56 -3.64 -14.14
CA TYR A 219 14.31 -2.43 -13.84
C TYR A 219 13.46 -1.17 -13.80
N GLY A 220 12.14 -1.29 -14.08
CA GLY A 220 11.23 -0.16 -14.18
C GLY A 220 11.29 0.57 -15.52
N THR A 221 11.89 -0.06 -16.55
CA THR A 221 11.88 0.47 -17.91
C THR A 221 10.57 0.09 -18.60
N PHE A 222 10.00 1.01 -19.39
CA PHE A 222 8.81 0.72 -20.19
C PHE A 222 9.14 -0.34 -21.26
N ASN A 223 8.86 -1.57 -20.93
CA ASN A 223 9.12 -2.75 -21.74
C ASN A 223 8.10 -3.84 -21.34
N PRO A 224 7.01 -4.03 -22.10
CA PRO A 224 5.93 -4.92 -21.71
C PRO A 224 6.40 -6.32 -21.32
N LEU A 225 5.96 -6.75 -20.15
CA LEU A 225 6.41 -7.98 -19.50
C LEU A 225 5.85 -9.24 -20.16
N TYR A 226 4.62 -9.17 -20.69
CA TYR A 226 3.87 -10.32 -21.17
C TYR A 226 3.87 -10.40 -22.71
N ASP A 227 3.86 -11.62 -23.24
CA ASP A 227 3.58 -11.85 -24.66
C ASP A 227 2.11 -11.60 -25.00
N ASN A 228 1.81 -11.43 -26.30
CA ASN A 228 0.46 -11.07 -26.76
C ASN A 228 -0.61 -12.07 -26.29
N LYS A 229 -0.30 -13.37 -26.27
CA LYS A 229 -1.24 -14.39 -25.82
C LYS A 229 -1.58 -14.21 -24.34
N THR A 230 -0.57 -14.00 -23.51
CA THR A 230 -0.74 -13.77 -22.07
C THR A 230 -1.50 -12.47 -21.82
N ILE A 231 -1.24 -11.40 -22.60
CA ILE A 231 -1.97 -10.14 -22.51
C ILE A 231 -3.47 -10.35 -22.84
N ASP A 232 -3.81 -11.07 -23.90
CA ASP A 232 -5.21 -11.33 -24.25
C ASP A 232 -5.96 -12.09 -23.14
N GLU A 233 -5.35 -13.12 -22.61
CA GLU A 233 -5.94 -13.90 -21.50
C GLU A 233 -6.03 -13.09 -20.20
N PHE A 234 -5.02 -12.27 -19.89
CA PHE A 234 -5.04 -11.34 -18.75
C PHE A 234 -6.18 -10.34 -18.89
N HIS A 235 -6.40 -9.79 -20.09
CA HIS A 235 -7.52 -8.90 -20.35
C HIS A 235 -8.87 -9.60 -20.18
N LEU A 236 -9.00 -10.87 -20.54
CA LEU A 236 -10.23 -11.63 -20.29
C LEU A 236 -10.50 -11.78 -18.79
N ALA A 237 -9.47 -12.12 -18.01
CA ALA A 237 -9.58 -12.26 -16.56
C ALA A 237 -9.89 -10.91 -15.87
N SER A 238 -9.17 -9.85 -16.24
CA SER A 238 -9.36 -8.51 -15.69
C SER A 238 -10.71 -7.88 -16.06
N ASN A 239 -11.26 -8.19 -17.24
CA ASN A 239 -12.61 -7.76 -17.65
C ASN A 239 -13.70 -8.29 -16.69
N CYS A 240 -13.53 -9.48 -16.13
CA CYS A 240 -14.46 -10.00 -15.11
C CYS A 240 -14.49 -9.07 -13.90
N VAL A 241 -13.31 -8.72 -13.37
CA VAL A 241 -13.16 -7.82 -12.22
C VAL A 241 -13.73 -6.44 -12.53
N ARG A 242 -13.37 -5.86 -13.69
CA ARG A 242 -13.88 -4.56 -14.15
C ARG A 242 -15.41 -4.52 -14.16
N ASN A 243 -16.05 -5.54 -14.75
CA ASN A 243 -17.50 -5.60 -14.86
C ASN A 243 -18.16 -5.78 -13.48
N GLN A 244 -17.60 -6.63 -12.61
CA GLN A 244 -18.08 -6.81 -11.24
C GLN A 244 -18.11 -5.48 -10.48
N TYR A 245 -17.03 -4.69 -10.56
CA TYR A 245 -16.98 -3.42 -9.83
C TYR A 245 -17.88 -2.36 -10.47
N SER A 246 -18.04 -2.35 -11.80
CA SER A 246 -18.99 -1.46 -12.48
C SER A 246 -20.46 -1.71 -12.10
N ASP A 247 -20.77 -2.89 -11.56
CA ASP A 247 -22.09 -3.22 -11.06
C ASP A 247 -22.34 -2.77 -9.60
N PHE A 248 -21.30 -2.35 -8.86
CA PHE A 248 -21.45 -1.89 -7.49
C PHE A 248 -22.07 -0.50 -7.43
N GLU A 249 -23.21 -0.39 -6.77
CA GLU A 249 -23.91 0.86 -6.53
C GLU A 249 -23.46 1.46 -5.18
N VAL A 250 -22.91 2.67 -5.24
CA VAL A 250 -22.37 3.42 -4.08
C VAL A 250 -23.44 4.26 -3.42
N LEU A 251 -24.17 5.01 -4.24
CA LEU A 251 -25.34 5.83 -3.89
C LEU A 251 -26.40 5.59 -4.96
N THR A 252 -27.67 5.91 -4.66
CA THR A 252 -28.77 5.73 -5.62
C THR A 252 -28.42 6.32 -6.99
N GLY A 253 -28.33 5.46 -7.99
CA GLY A 253 -27.97 5.81 -9.37
C GLY A 253 -26.51 6.17 -9.61
N VAL A 254 -25.62 5.96 -8.63
CA VAL A 254 -24.20 6.25 -8.75
C VAL A 254 -23.41 4.96 -8.53
N ARG A 255 -22.64 4.55 -9.52
CA ARG A 255 -21.87 3.31 -9.52
C ARG A 255 -20.37 3.57 -9.52
N VAL A 256 -19.59 2.55 -9.13
CA VAL A 256 -18.14 2.53 -9.29
C VAL A 256 -17.81 2.53 -10.78
N ASP A 257 -16.78 3.26 -11.19
CA ASP A 257 -16.19 3.09 -12.52
C ASP A 257 -15.11 2.01 -12.46
N GLY A 258 -15.48 0.81 -12.90
CA GLY A 258 -14.57 -0.33 -12.88
C GLY A 258 -13.38 -0.20 -13.85
N ASN A 259 -13.37 0.81 -14.76
CA ASN A 259 -12.19 1.09 -15.59
C ASN A 259 -11.17 1.92 -14.81
N ILE A 260 -11.63 2.96 -14.10
CA ILE A 260 -10.74 3.81 -13.30
C ILE A 260 -10.12 2.99 -12.16
N THR A 261 -10.92 2.10 -11.56
CA THR A 261 -10.49 1.34 -10.38
C THR A 261 -9.84 -0.02 -10.71
N LEU A 262 -9.57 -0.32 -11.99
CA LEU A 262 -9.17 -1.67 -12.41
C LEU A 262 -7.87 -2.13 -11.77
N GLY A 263 -6.80 -1.35 -11.85
CA GLY A 263 -5.49 -1.69 -11.29
C GLY A 263 -5.56 -2.00 -9.80
N GLU A 264 -6.21 -1.12 -9.05
CA GLU A 264 -6.42 -1.29 -7.62
C GLU A 264 -7.27 -2.52 -7.28
N ASN A 265 -8.31 -2.78 -8.07
CA ASN A 265 -9.14 -3.97 -7.87
C ASN A 265 -8.37 -5.26 -8.18
N ILE A 266 -7.50 -5.27 -9.19
CA ILE A 266 -6.60 -6.39 -9.49
C ILE A 266 -5.64 -6.62 -8.34
N ALA A 267 -5.07 -5.55 -7.80
CA ALA A 267 -4.15 -5.59 -6.67
C ALA A 267 -4.82 -6.08 -5.39
N ASP A 268 -6.06 -5.67 -5.10
CA ASP A 268 -6.85 -6.16 -3.96
C ASP A 268 -7.14 -7.68 -4.06
N HIS A 269 -7.48 -8.18 -5.26
CA HIS A 269 -7.69 -9.61 -5.48
C HIS A 269 -6.40 -10.42 -5.32
N GLY A 270 -5.28 -9.92 -5.84
CA GLY A 270 -3.96 -10.51 -5.66
C GLY A 270 -3.53 -10.48 -4.21
N GLY A 271 -3.70 -9.33 -3.55
CA GLY A 271 -3.40 -9.13 -2.14
C GLY A 271 -4.07 -10.19 -1.25
N LEU A 272 -5.40 -10.33 -1.38
CA LEU A 272 -6.15 -11.33 -0.63
C LEU A 272 -5.66 -12.75 -0.95
N LYS A 273 -5.52 -13.09 -2.23
CA LYS A 273 -5.14 -14.44 -2.66
C LYS A 273 -3.77 -14.85 -2.16
N ILE A 274 -2.79 -13.97 -2.30
CA ILE A 274 -1.40 -14.25 -1.92
C ILE A 274 -1.23 -14.29 -0.40
N ALA A 275 -1.88 -13.38 0.32
CA ALA A 275 -1.87 -13.40 1.78
C ALA A 275 -2.54 -14.66 2.36
N GLU A 276 -3.62 -15.17 1.74
CA GLU A 276 -4.22 -16.49 2.09
C GLU A 276 -3.19 -17.61 1.94
N ILE A 277 -2.48 -17.67 0.81
CA ILE A 277 -1.46 -18.70 0.55
C ILE A 277 -0.34 -18.58 1.59
N ALA A 278 0.19 -17.38 1.78
CA ALA A 278 1.28 -17.09 2.69
C ALA A 278 0.94 -17.44 4.15
N TYR A 279 -0.26 -17.10 4.62
CA TYR A 279 -0.72 -17.46 5.96
C TYR A 279 -0.78 -18.97 6.14
N HIS A 280 -1.31 -19.70 5.17
CA HIS A 280 -1.38 -21.16 5.25
C HIS A 280 0.00 -21.84 5.19
N GLU A 281 0.94 -21.30 4.43
CA GLU A 281 2.32 -21.80 4.39
C GLU A 281 3.02 -21.52 5.72
N TRP A 282 2.87 -20.32 6.26
CA TRP A 282 3.35 -19.98 7.59
C TRP A 282 2.75 -20.90 8.67
N LEU A 283 1.44 -21.13 8.63
CA LEU A 283 0.76 -21.98 9.59
C LEU A 283 1.25 -23.43 9.53
N LYS A 284 1.55 -23.95 8.33
CA LYS A 284 2.13 -25.28 8.16
C LYS A 284 3.53 -25.39 8.78
N SER A 285 4.39 -24.40 8.55
CA SER A 285 5.75 -24.36 9.08
C SER A 285 5.80 -24.16 10.60
N ASN A 286 4.76 -23.58 11.18
CA ASN A 286 4.64 -23.33 12.63
C ASN A 286 3.75 -24.34 13.36
N GLY A 287 3.70 -25.60 12.91
CA GLY A 287 3.00 -26.68 13.57
C GLY A 287 1.48 -26.57 13.54
N ARG A 288 0.92 -25.78 12.61
CA ARG A 288 -0.52 -25.51 12.44
C ARG A 288 -1.16 -24.82 13.66
N SER A 289 -0.38 -24.02 14.37
CA SER A 289 -0.84 -23.31 15.55
C SER A 289 -0.66 -21.80 15.39
N ASP A 290 -1.68 -21.04 15.77
CA ASP A 290 -1.64 -19.60 15.93
C ASP A 290 -2.21 -19.23 17.32
N SER A 291 -2.00 -18.00 17.76
CA SER A 291 -2.49 -17.52 19.04
C SER A 291 -3.99 -17.25 18.99
N GLN A 292 -4.72 -17.68 20.01
CA GLN A 292 -6.15 -17.36 20.16
C GLN A 292 -6.33 -15.95 20.74
N LEU A 293 -7.37 -15.25 20.28
CA LEU A 293 -7.82 -14.03 20.95
C LEU A 293 -8.70 -14.40 22.17
N PRO A 294 -8.44 -13.80 23.34
CA PRO A 294 -9.30 -14.02 24.48
C PRO A 294 -10.72 -13.45 24.24
N ALA A 295 -11.72 -14.13 24.74
CA ALA A 295 -13.13 -13.70 24.73
C ALA A 295 -13.80 -13.55 23.36
N VAL A 296 -13.21 -14.07 22.27
CA VAL A 296 -13.85 -14.15 20.97
C VAL A 296 -13.84 -15.60 20.46
N ASP A 297 -14.96 -16.04 19.88
CA ASP A 297 -15.15 -17.41 19.40
C ASP A 297 -15.09 -17.42 17.86
N PHE A 298 -13.95 -16.98 17.31
CA PHE A 298 -13.65 -17.05 15.89
C PHE A 298 -12.51 -18.01 15.61
N THR A 299 -12.61 -18.75 14.52
CA THR A 299 -11.48 -19.52 14.01
C THR A 299 -10.37 -18.61 13.49
N HIS A 300 -9.14 -19.11 13.38
CA HIS A 300 -8.04 -18.34 12.80
C HIS A 300 -8.32 -17.92 11.35
N GLU A 301 -9.02 -18.74 10.57
CA GLU A 301 -9.48 -18.40 9.22
C GLU A 301 -10.45 -17.20 9.26
N GLN A 302 -11.42 -17.22 10.16
CA GLN A 302 -12.35 -16.10 10.32
C GLN A 302 -11.65 -14.84 10.80
N LEU A 303 -10.69 -14.96 11.71
CA LEU A 303 -9.86 -13.82 12.17
C LEU A 303 -9.02 -13.22 11.04
N PHE A 304 -8.51 -14.03 10.11
CA PHE A 304 -7.82 -13.55 8.92
C PHE A 304 -8.72 -12.60 8.08
N TYR A 305 -9.94 -13.01 7.79
CA TYR A 305 -10.87 -12.18 7.00
C TYR A 305 -11.42 -10.98 7.78
N LEU A 306 -11.56 -11.09 9.10
CA LEU A 306 -11.86 -9.92 9.94
C LEU A 306 -10.69 -8.92 9.95
N GLY A 307 -9.46 -9.42 10.00
CA GLY A 307 -8.26 -8.61 9.83
C GLY A 307 -8.26 -7.84 8.52
N TYR A 308 -8.65 -8.50 7.43
CA TYR A 308 -8.79 -7.85 6.12
C TYR A 308 -9.80 -6.70 6.13
N ALA A 309 -10.97 -6.93 6.69
CA ALA A 309 -12.03 -5.94 6.66
C ALA A 309 -11.81 -4.75 7.61
N LEU A 310 -11.01 -4.92 8.65
CA LEU A 310 -10.84 -3.93 9.72
C LEU A 310 -10.27 -2.59 9.25
N PRO A 311 -9.22 -2.52 8.42
CA PRO A 311 -8.68 -1.26 7.92
C PRO A 311 -9.68 -0.44 7.08
N TRP A 312 -10.64 -1.10 6.45
CA TRP A 312 -11.64 -0.50 5.57
C TRP A 312 -12.93 -0.09 6.29
N CYS A 313 -12.95 -0.21 7.62
CA CYS A 313 -14.13 0.15 8.42
C CYS A 313 -14.25 1.67 8.54
N ALA A 314 -14.93 2.29 7.60
CA ALA A 314 -15.11 3.74 7.52
C ALA A 314 -16.56 4.14 7.21
N VAL A 315 -16.90 5.38 7.56
CA VAL A 315 -18.18 6.02 7.23
C VAL A 315 -17.90 7.33 6.52
N HIS A 316 -18.49 7.49 5.35
CA HIS A 316 -18.29 8.66 4.51
C HIS A 316 -19.61 9.38 4.24
N SER A 317 -19.57 10.71 4.10
CA SER A 317 -20.73 11.48 3.64
C SER A 317 -20.97 11.25 2.14
N ASP A 318 -22.22 11.43 1.70
CA ASP A 318 -22.59 11.32 0.28
C ASP A 318 -21.75 12.24 -0.61
N ASN A 319 -21.44 13.44 -0.14
CA ASN A 319 -20.63 14.41 -0.89
C ASN A 319 -19.17 13.92 -1.05
N MET A 320 -18.61 13.34 0.00
CA MET A 320 -17.27 12.71 -0.05
C MET A 320 -17.27 11.54 -1.01
N MET A 321 -18.28 10.67 -0.97
CA MET A 321 -18.40 9.54 -1.89
C MET A 321 -18.50 9.97 -3.35
N ARG A 322 -19.29 11.02 -3.66
CA ARG A 322 -19.37 11.56 -5.02
C ARG A 322 -18.04 12.11 -5.53
N THR A 323 -17.24 12.68 -4.63
CA THR A 323 -15.90 13.18 -4.97
C THR A 323 -14.92 12.03 -5.17
N HIS A 324 -14.96 11.02 -4.30
CA HIS A 324 -14.12 9.82 -4.34
C HIS A 324 -14.28 9.10 -5.69
N ILE A 325 -15.50 8.75 -6.09
CA ILE A 325 -15.77 7.99 -7.33
C ILE A 325 -15.22 8.68 -8.59
N VAL A 326 -15.07 9.99 -8.59
CA VAL A 326 -14.61 10.75 -9.77
C VAL A 326 -13.10 10.96 -9.76
N LYS A 327 -12.45 10.93 -8.60
CA LYS A 327 -11.05 11.37 -8.43
C LYS A 327 -10.11 10.29 -7.96
N ASP A 328 -10.61 9.24 -7.35
CA ASP A 328 -9.81 8.21 -6.71
C ASP A 328 -9.77 6.96 -7.62
N GLU A 329 -8.61 6.40 -7.75
CA GLU A 329 -8.38 5.15 -8.48
C GLU A 329 -8.76 3.91 -7.66
N HIS A 330 -8.98 4.08 -6.35
CA HIS A 330 -9.45 3.01 -5.49
C HIS A 330 -10.99 2.93 -5.50
N ALA A 331 -11.52 1.73 -5.48
CA ALA A 331 -12.94 1.54 -5.18
C ALA A 331 -13.24 1.98 -3.74
N PRO A 332 -14.48 2.42 -3.42
CA PRO A 332 -14.84 2.73 -2.04
C PRO A 332 -14.61 1.55 -1.10
N ASP A 333 -14.18 1.83 0.13
CA ASP A 333 -13.74 0.87 1.16
C ASP A 333 -14.62 -0.37 1.25
N LYS A 334 -15.93 -0.19 1.25
CA LYS A 334 -16.91 -1.28 1.26
C LYS A 334 -16.67 -2.30 0.14
N PHE A 335 -16.32 -1.84 -1.06
CA PHE A 335 -16.18 -2.70 -2.24
C PHE A 335 -14.77 -3.26 -2.37
N ARG A 336 -13.77 -2.60 -1.78
CA ARG A 336 -12.45 -3.19 -1.58
C ARG A 336 -12.51 -4.45 -0.69
N VAL A 337 -13.49 -4.52 0.22
CA VAL A 337 -13.76 -5.71 1.04
C VAL A 337 -14.65 -6.71 0.31
N LEU A 338 -15.84 -6.27 -0.15
CA LEU A 338 -16.86 -7.19 -0.67
C LEU A 338 -16.46 -7.84 -2.00
N GLY A 339 -15.77 -7.09 -2.88
CA GLY A 339 -15.37 -7.59 -4.19
C GLY A 339 -14.43 -8.81 -4.10
N PRO A 340 -13.26 -8.69 -3.47
CA PRO A 340 -12.33 -9.80 -3.34
C PRO A 340 -12.90 -10.97 -2.50
N LEU A 341 -13.59 -10.69 -1.37
CA LEU A 341 -14.16 -11.74 -0.53
C LEU A 341 -15.21 -12.58 -1.25
N ALA A 342 -16.08 -11.96 -2.06
CA ALA A 342 -17.07 -12.70 -2.85
C ALA A 342 -16.41 -13.66 -3.84
N ASN A 343 -15.20 -13.34 -4.32
CA ASN A 343 -14.41 -14.16 -5.23
C ASN A 343 -13.51 -15.20 -4.52
N SER A 344 -13.33 -15.13 -3.19
CA SER A 344 -12.56 -16.11 -2.43
C SER A 344 -13.39 -17.34 -2.06
N PRO A 345 -13.04 -18.55 -2.58
CA PRO A 345 -13.68 -19.78 -2.13
C PRO A 345 -13.42 -20.07 -0.64
N ARG A 346 -12.21 -19.78 -0.15
CA ARG A 346 -11.82 -20.00 1.24
C ARG A 346 -12.63 -19.14 2.22
N PHE A 347 -12.91 -17.88 1.84
CA PHE A 347 -13.82 -17.03 2.61
C PHE A 347 -15.18 -17.68 2.72
N SER A 348 -15.73 -18.12 1.58
CA SER A 348 -17.05 -18.76 1.54
C SER A 348 -17.12 -20.03 2.40
N GLU A 349 -16.02 -20.81 2.43
CA GLU A 349 -15.89 -22.00 3.30
C GLU A 349 -15.81 -21.61 4.78
N ALA A 350 -14.94 -20.65 5.15
CA ALA A 350 -14.74 -20.20 6.54
C ALA A 350 -16.03 -19.66 7.19
N TRP A 351 -16.89 -19.04 6.39
CA TRP A 351 -18.14 -18.43 6.85
C TRP A 351 -19.40 -19.21 6.47
N ASN A 352 -19.25 -20.41 5.89
CA ASN A 352 -20.34 -21.28 5.44
C ASN A 352 -21.35 -20.54 4.55
N CYS A 353 -20.87 -19.70 3.61
CA CYS A 353 -21.72 -18.96 2.71
C CYS A 353 -22.37 -19.89 1.68
N PRO A 354 -23.72 -19.96 1.56
CA PRO A 354 -24.38 -20.79 0.56
C PRO A 354 -23.99 -20.38 -0.87
N ILE A 355 -23.82 -21.38 -1.75
CA ILE A 355 -23.59 -21.12 -3.18
C ILE A 355 -24.79 -20.35 -3.75
N GLY A 356 -24.52 -19.33 -4.60
CA GLY A 356 -25.54 -18.43 -5.16
C GLY A 356 -25.90 -17.25 -4.24
N SER A 357 -25.37 -17.18 -3.00
CA SER A 357 -25.49 -15.97 -2.17
C SER A 357 -24.57 -14.85 -2.70
N VAL A 358 -24.84 -13.60 -2.30
CA VAL A 358 -24.05 -12.42 -2.70
C VAL A 358 -22.55 -12.60 -2.40
N MET A 359 -22.22 -13.23 -1.26
CA MET A 359 -20.83 -13.47 -0.84
C MET A 359 -20.26 -14.82 -1.29
N ASN A 360 -21.01 -15.59 -2.07
CA ASN A 360 -20.59 -16.84 -2.70
C ASN A 360 -21.32 -17.04 -4.04
N PRO A 361 -21.09 -16.15 -5.03
CA PRO A 361 -21.71 -16.27 -6.33
C PRO A 361 -21.30 -17.58 -7.04
N GLU A 362 -22.16 -18.10 -7.93
CA GLU A 362 -21.87 -19.30 -8.72
C GLU A 362 -20.66 -19.09 -9.65
N SER A 363 -20.53 -17.90 -10.21
CA SER A 363 -19.38 -17.49 -11.03
C SER A 363 -18.52 -16.50 -10.26
N LYS A 364 -17.23 -16.81 -10.11
CA LYS A 364 -16.24 -15.98 -9.41
C LYS A 364 -15.20 -15.47 -10.39
N CYS A 365 -14.84 -14.19 -10.28
CA CYS A 365 -13.70 -13.65 -11.03
C CYS A 365 -12.39 -14.25 -10.51
N LYS A 366 -11.57 -14.74 -11.42
CA LYS A 366 -10.26 -15.34 -11.11
C LYS A 366 -9.22 -14.67 -11.99
N ILE A 367 -8.30 -13.95 -11.35
CA ILE A 367 -7.17 -13.35 -12.03
C ILE A 367 -5.85 -13.94 -11.51
N TRP A 368 -5.79 -14.22 -10.20
CA TRP A 368 -4.63 -14.81 -9.51
C TRP A 368 -4.86 -16.23 -8.98
#